data_b49cc905774fd3a9eb6c11d51b65751a
#
_entry.id   b49cc905774fd3a9eb6c11d51b65751a
#
_cell.length_a   1.000
_cell.length_b   1.000
_cell.length_c   1.000
_cell.angle_alpha   90.00
_cell.angle_beta   90.00
_cell.angle_gamma   90.00
#
_symmetry.space_group_name_H-M   'P 1'
#
loop_
_entity.id
_entity.type
_entity.pdbx_description
1 polymer ?
#
loop_
_entity_poly.entity_id
_entity_poly.type
_entity_poly.pdbx_seq_one_letter_code
_entity_poly.pdbx_strand_id
1 'polypeptide(L)'
;MPHSDSPALSGIFRSILLAFVALAAPRWVAANVIGTNIIAHPLTRDRISALPEKQQKPWLAYLERSGKQKAIDKQTLADEQKTAGNIQPKHAPTGRGAYALRMEHPAEWYTSADALQVARNVISYQVPDGGWSKNIDMASGPRALGDLYDTDNLNRFADPADFDKPVDPNWHYIATLDNDSTWMQINFLARVTTALLAAHRDREAAPLRASVERGVKYLLNSQYPNGGWPQVWPLEGGYHDAITINDDAMLHAIEILQDVAGGAADFRFLPAALVQRVRPAANRGIDCLLKLQIVEKGAKTAWAQQYDPLTLEPTSARNYEMASLSSGESCAIAEFLMQLPKPTPAEITAVHAATAWLTKVAIYGYRYGSGDFRADRNSPEGRKLVVAAGAGPIWSRYYEIGTDKPIFGDRDKTIHDDVNDLSRERRNGYAWYNTEGAAVLARYKSWTQTYPR
;
A
#
# COMPACT_ATOMS: atom_id res chain seq x y z
N MET A 1 -69.03 82.24 29.65
CA MET A 1 -70.08 81.28 30.15
C MET A 1 -70.32 80.23 29.12
N PRO A 2 -70.56 79.02 29.37
CA PRO A 2 -70.11 78.15 30.51
C PRO A 2 -69.52 76.78 30.03
N HIS A 3 -68.91 76.06 30.93
CA HIS A 3 -69.00 74.64 31.21
C HIS A 3 -68.62 73.67 30.05
N SER A 4 -67.99 72.62 30.25
CA SER A 4 -67.68 71.75 31.39
C SER A 4 -66.95 70.50 30.89
N ASP A 5 -66.29 69.86 31.81
CA ASP A 5 -66.12 68.42 31.90
C ASP A 5 -65.03 67.70 31.08
N SER A 6 -64.02 67.39 31.77
CA SER A 6 -63.13 66.23 31.53
C SER A 6 -63.85 64.90 31.78
N PRO A 7 -63.42 63.82 31.11
CA PRO A 7 -63.16 62.63 31.85
C PRO A 7 -61.74 62.01 31.54
N ALA A 8 -61.23 61.40 32.58
CA ALA A 8 -59.99 60.65 32.67
C ALA A 8 -59.95 59.46 31.71
N LEU A 9 -58.85 59.29 31.02
CA LEU A 9 -58.57 58.08 30.28
C LEU A 9 -57.35 57.38 30.95
N SER A 10 -57.68 56.27 31.50
CA SER A 10 -56.69 55.30 32.07
C SER A 10 -55.70 54.83 31.04
N GLY A 11 -54.39 55.05 31.27
CA GLY A 11 -53.30 54.58 30.46
C GLY A 11 -53.04 53.07 30.70
N ILE A 12 -53.19 52.27 29.65
CA ILE A 12 -52.74 50.87 29.61
C ILE A 12 -51.32 50.88 29.12
N PHE A 13 -50.35 50.69 30.01
CA PHE A 13 -48.98 50.39 29.65
C PHE A 13 -48.91 48.97 29.10
N ARG A 14 -48.75 48.81 27.76
CA ARG A 14 -48.37 47.58 27.15
C ARG A 14 -46.83 47.45 27.23
N SER A 15 -46.36 46.61 28.11
CA SER A 15 -44.96 46.17 28.17
C SER A 15 -44.67 45.27 26.96
N ILE A 16 -43.94 45.76 26.02
CA ILE A 16 -43.39 44.96 24.92
C ILE A 16 -42.18 44.21 25.48
N LEU A 17 -42.33 42.91 25.72
CA LEU A 17 -41.23 41.97 26.06
C LEU A 17 -40.46 41.67 24.79
N LEU A 18 -39.33 42.33 24.58
CA LEU A 18 -38.36 41.99 23.52
C LEU A 18 -37.64 40.69 23.94
N ALA A 19 -38.10 39.57 23.36
CA ALA A 19 -37.35 38.30 23.47
C ALA A 19 -36.09 38.42 22.59
N PHE A 20 -34.94 38.58 23.22
CA PHE A 20 -33.66 38.39 22.56
C PHE A 20 -33.51 36.91 22.26
N VAL A 21 -33.74 36.47 21.02
CA VAL A 21 -33.28 35.19 20.49
C VAL A 21 -31.77 35.35 20.29
N ALA A 22 -31.00 34.87 21.25
CA ALA A 22 -29.58 34.71 21.06
C ALA A 22 -29.39 33.64 19.96
N LEU A 23 -29.14 34.06 18.73
CA LEU A 23 -28.60 33.25 17.67
C LEU A 23 -27.21 32.76 18.18
N ALA A 24 -27.15 31.52 18.65
CA ALA A 24 -25.89 30.85 18.91
C ALA A 24 -25.18 30.76 17.56
N ALA A 25 -24.17 31.60 17.38
CA ALA A 25 -23.25 31.46 16.25
C ALA A 25 -22.69 30.02 16.28
N PRO A 26 -22.61 29.33 15.15
CA PRO A 26 -22.00 28.01 15.14
C PRO A 26 -20.57 28.16 15.68
N ARG A 27 -20.32 27.55 16.83
CA ARG A 27 -18.97 27.40 17.33
C ARG A 27 -18.28 26.49 16.34
N TRP A 28 -17.41 27.05 15.53
CA TRP A 28 -16.41 26.29 14.81
C TRP A 28 -15.54 25.64 15.92
N VAL A 29 -15.77 24.37 16.18
CA VAL A 29 -14.84 23.58 16.96
C VAL A 29 -13.62 23.49 16.06
N ALA A 30 -12.53 24.12 16.46
CA ALA A 30 -11.27 23.98 15.72
C ALA A 30 -10.90 22.50 15.72
N ALA A 31 -10.52 22.00 14.53
CA ALA A 31 -10.04 20.63 14.37
C ALA A 31 -8.93 20.35 15.41
N ASN A 32 -9.05 19.24 16.13
CA ASN A 32 -8.10 18.90 17.18
C ASN A 32 -6.85 18.28 16.55
N VAL A 33 -5.78 19.08 16.45
CA VAL A 33 -4.46 18.64 16.00
C VAL A 33 -3.69 18.07 17.18
N ILE A 34 -3.37 16.77 17.15
CA ILE A 34 -2.63 16.08 18.21
C ILE A 34 -1.14 15.89 17.90
N GLY A 35 -0.72 16.15 16.67
CA GLY A 35 0.66 16.01 16.25
C GLY A 35 0.90 16.41 14.79
N THR A 36 2.14 16.22 14.35
CA THR A 36 2.58 16.46 12.98
C THR A 36 3.37 15.26 12.49
N ASN A 37 3.08 14.81 11.27
CA ASN A 37 3.79 13.71 10.63
C ASN A 37 5.23 14.11 10.27
N ILE A 38 6.15 13.16 10.40
CA ILE A 38 7.60 13.35 10.18
C ILE A 38 8.01 12.56 8.95
N ILE A 39 8.80 13.17 8.07
CA ILE A 39 9.29 12.54 6.84
C ILE A 39 10.15 11.30 7.14
N ALA A 40 9.95 10.24 6.36
CA ALA A 40 10.80 9.05 6.39
C ALA A 40 12.24 9.37 5.91
N HIS A 41 13.20 8.68 6.49
CA HIS A 41 14.60 8.83 6.12
C HIS A 41 14.98 7.86 4.98
N PRO A 42 15.48 8.36 3.85
CA PRO A 42 15.95 7.50 2.76
C PRO A 42 17.18 6.68 3.17
N LEU A 43 17.43 5.58 2.47
CA LEU A 43 18.63 4.79 2.67
C LEU A 43 19.84 5.49 2.02
N THR A 44 20.76 6.00 2.86
CA THR A 44 21.95 6.72 2.40
C THR A 44 23.23 6.03 2.85
N ARG A 45 24.33 6.33 2.16
CA ARG A 45 25.67 5.85 2.55
C ARG A 45 26.04 6.30 3.96
N ASP A 46 25.73 7.55 4.33
CA ASP A 46 26.07 8.10 5.66
C ASP A 46 25.32 7.35 6.77
N ARG A 47 24.04 7.06 6.57
CA ARG A 47 23.25 6.26 7.51
C ARG A 47 23.80 4.84 7.66
N ILE A 48 24.23 4.22 6.56
CA ILE A 48 24.85 2.90 6.58
C ILE A 48 26.19 2.95 7.33
N SER A 49 27.01 4.00 7.15
CA SER A 49 28.29 4.16 7.82
C SER A 49 28.16 4.34 9.34
N ALA A 50 26.99 4.73 9.83
CA ALA A 50 26.70 4.80 11.26
C ALA A 50 26.37 3.42 11.89
N LEU A 51 26.14 2.38 11.09
CA LEU A 51 25.93 1.02 11.59
C LEU A 51 27.23 0.41 12.12
N PRO A 52 27.14 -0.62 12.98
CA PRO A 52 28.30 -1.44 13.32
C PRO A 52 29.01 -1.98 12.07
N GLU A 53 30.34 -1.93 12.04
CA GLU A 53 31.16 -2.22 10.86
C GLU A 53 30.78 -3.54 10.16
N LYS A 54 30.50 -4.59 10.95
CA LYS A 54 30.08 -5.91 10.43
C LYS A 54 28.79 -5.87 9.60
N GLN A 55 27.94 -4.88 9.83
CA GLN A 55 26.65 -4.71 9.14
C GLN A 55 26.78 -3.83 7.88
N GLN A 56 27.77 -2.96 7.80
CA GLN A 56 27.89 -1.98 6.71
C GLN A 56 28.08 -2.63 5.34
N LYS A 57 28.95 -3.61 5.23
CA LYS A 57 29.33 -4.23 3.94
C LYS A 57 28.15 -4.72 3.10
N PRO A 58 27.19 -5.52 3.62
CA PRO A 58 26.05 -5.97 2.84
C PRO A 58 25.12 -4.82 2.41
N TRP A 59 24.93 -3.79 3.24
CA TRP A 59 24.12 -2.62 2.92
C TRP A 59 24.78 -1.73 1.86
N LEU A 60 26.08 -1.49 1.94
CA LEU A 60 26.85 -0.76 0.92
C LEU A 60 26.80 -1.48 -0.43
N ALA A 61 26.95 -2.81 -0.42
CA ALA A 61 26.84 -3.62 -1.64
C ALA A 61 25.41 -3.56 -2.24
N TYR A 62 24.39 -3.52 -1.40
CA TYR A 62 23.01 -3.34 -1.83
C TYR A 62 22.80 -1.97 -2.48
N LEU A 63 23.22 -0.90 -1.83
CA LEU A 63 23.09 0.48 -2.34
C LEU A 63 23.84 0.64 -3.68
N GLU A 64 25.05 0.07 -3.81
CA GLU A 64 25.81 0.08 -5.05
C GLU A 64 25.10 -0.70 -6.17
N ARG A 65 24.56 -1.88 -5.87
CA ARG A 65 23.78 -2.68 -6.83
C ARG A 65 22.56 -1.93 -7.33
N SER A 66 21.82 -1.29 -6.43
CA SER A 66 20.66 -0.47 -6.78
C SER A 66 21.04 0.69 -7.69
N GLY A 67 22.08 1.45 -7.35
CA GLY A 67 22.56 2.57 -8.17
C GLY A 67 23.06 2.13 -9.55
N LYS A 68 23.78 1.00 -9.64
CA LYS A 68 24.22 0.43 -10.93
C LYS A 68 23.03 0.02 -11.80
N GLN A 69 22.01 -0.62 -11.22
CA GLN A 69 20.83 -1.03 -11.96
C GLN A 69 20.07 0.19 -12.47
N LYS A 70 19.84 1.21 -11.63
CA LYS A 70 19.20 2.47 -12.06
C LYS A 70 19.92 3.10 -13.26
N ALA A 71 21.24 3.09 -13.25
CA ALA A 71 22.03 3.60 -14.39
C ALA A 71 21.83 2.76 -15.65
N ILE A 72 21.79 1.44 -15.56
CA ILE A 72 21.52 0.52 -16.67
C ILE A 72 20.13 0.79 -17.25
N ASP A 73 19.11 0.88 -16.42
CA ASP A 73 17.72 1.07 -16.84
C ASP A 73 17.55 2.40 -17.59
N LYS A 74 18.10 3.47 -17.05
CA LYS A 74 18.09 4.80 -17.70
C LYS A 74 18.87 4.80 -19.01
N GLN A 75 20.02 4.17 -19.05
CA GLN A 75 20.82 4.08 -20.29
C GLN A 75 20.08 3.28 -21.35
N THR A 76 19.44 2.17 -20.98
CA THR A 76 18.66 1.34 -21.92
C THR A 76 17.52 2.16 -22.53
N LEU A 77 16.77 2.92 -21.73
CA LEU A 77 15.72 3.79 -22.24
C LEU A 77 16.28 4.89 -23.16
N ALA A 78 17.40 5.51 -22.79
CA ALA A 78 18.03 6.53 -23.62
C ALA A 78 18.51 5.97 -24.98
N ASP A 79 19.05 4.75 -25.01
CA ASP A 79 19.48 4.07 -26.23
C ASP A 79 18.27 3.69 -27.10
N GLU A 80 17.16 3.24 -26.50
CA GLU A 80 15.91 3.01 -27.22
C GLU A 80 15.37 4.30 -27.86
N GLN A 81 15.34 5.40 -27.11
CA GLN A 81 14.87 6.71 -27.60
C GLN A 81 15.74 7.22 -28.75
N LYS A 82 17.05 7.05 -28.66
CA LYS A 82 17.98 7.37 -29.73
C LYS A 82 17.72 6.52 -30.99
N THR A 83 17.42 5.24 -30.83
CA THR A 83 17.13 4.31 -31.92
C THR A 83 15.77 4.63 -32.55
N ALA A 84 14.77 4.99 -31.76
CA ALA A 84 13.44 5.37 -32.23
C ALA A 84 13.42 6.73 -32.99
N GLY A 85 14.47 7.54 -32.89
CA GLY A 85 14.57 8.86 -33.50
C GLY A 85 13.86 9.96 -32.68
N ASN A 86 13.52 11.08 -33.32
CA ASN A 86 12.92 12.26 -32.67
C ASN A 86 11.45 12.07 -32.26
N ILE A 87 11.11 10.94 -31.68
CA ILE A 87 9.77 10.66 -31.14
C ILE A 87 9.69 11.26 -29.73
N GLN A 88 8.60 12.00 -29.46
CA GLN A 88 8.30 12.38 -28.08
C GLN A 88 7.89 11.12 -27.31
N PRO A 89 8.64 10.71 -26.24
CA PRO A 89 8.29 9.56 -25.43
C PRO A 89 6.92 9.75 -24.79
N LYS A 90 6.10 8.70 -24.82
CA LYS A 90 4.78 8.70 -24.16
C LYS A 90 4.85 7.90 -22.88
N HIS A 91 4.14 8.37 -21.88
CA HIS A 91 3.85 7.54 -20.71
C HIS A 91 2.98 6.34 -21.10
N ALA A 92 3.11 5.24 -20.36
CA ALA A 92 2.23 4.11 -20.48
C ALA A 92 0.76 4.53 -20.22
N PRO A 93 -0.21 3.92 -20.91
CA PRO A 93 -1.61 4.23 -20.69
C PRO A 93 -2.01 3.91 -19.24
N THR A 94 -2.62 4.89 -18.59
CA THR A 94 -3.05 4.75 -17.19
C THR A 94 -4.33 3.91 -17.12
N GLY A 95 -4.30 2.89 -16.29
CA GLY A 95 -5.43 2.04 -15.99
C GLY A 95 -5.42 1.63 -14.52
N ARG A 96 -6.34 0.78 -14.15
CA ARG A 96 -6.27 0.09 -12.85
C ARG A 96 -5.42 -1.18 -13.03
N GLY A 97 -4.17 -0.98 -13.38
CA GLY A 97 -3.07 -1.86 -13.74
C GLY A 97 -3.27 -3.36 -13.53
N ALA A 98 -3.13 -3.81 -12.31
CA ALA A 98 -3.32 -5.19 -11.93
C ALA A 98 -4.71 -5.75 -12.30
N TYR A 99 -5.74 -4.95 -12.30
CA TYR A 99 -7.11 -5.39 -12.62
C TYR A 99 -7.33 -5.79 -14.09
N ALA A 100 -6.42 -5.45 -14.98
CA ALA A 100 -6.44 -5.92 -16.37
C ALA A 100 -5.88 -7.34 -16.52
N LEU A 101 -5.07 -7.80 -15.58
CA LEU A 101 -4.43 -9.12 -15.57
C LEU A 101 -5.22 -10.12 -14.69
N ARG A 102 -6.48 -10.39 -15.08
CA ARG A 102 -7.32 -11.32 -14.32
C ARG A 102 -6.76 -12.73 -14.36
N MET A 103 -6.69 -13.36 -13.17
CA MET A 103 -6.24 -14.75 -13.02
C MET A 103 -7.40 -15.77 -13.04
N GLU A 104 -8.64 -15.32 -13.25
CA GLU A 104 -9.88 -16.10 -13.11
C GLU A 104 -10.46 -16.51 -14.45
N HIS A 105 -9.60 -16.64 -15.47
CA HIS A 105 -10.04 -17.17 -16.77
C HIS A 105 -10.07 -18.69 -16.75
N PRO A 106 -10.93 -19.33 -17.58
CA PRO A 106 -10.87 -20.77 -17.84
C PRO A 106 -9.49 -21.18 -18.35
N ALA A 107 -9.06 -22.42 -18.07
CA ALA A 107 -7.71 -22.90 -18.38
C ALA A 107 -7.34 -22.75 -19.88
N GLU A 108 -8.29 -23.00 -20.77
CA GLU A 108 -8.12 -22.88 -22.22
C GLU A 108 -7.85 -21.44 -22.69
N TRP A 109 -8.33 -20.45 -21.94
CA TRP A 109 -8.09 -19.04 -22.28
C TRP A 109 -6.59 -18.70 -22.30
N TYR A 110 -5.79 -19.28 -21.38
CA TYR A 110 -4.37 -18.95 -21.25
C TYR A 110 -3.52 -19.40 -22.47
N THR A 111 -4.10 -20.16 -23.39
CA THR A 111 -3.47 -20.50 -24.68
C THR A 111 -4.09 -19.76 -25.86
N SER A 112 -5.09 -18.90 -25.64
CA SER A 112 -5.78 -18.15 -26.68
C SER A 112 -4.92 -17.04 -27.28
N ALA A 113 -5.33 -16.53 -28.45
CA ALA A 113 -4.70 -15.37 -29.08
C ALA A 113 -4.77 -14.11 -28.18
N ASP A 114 -5.87 -13.93 -27.45
CA ASP A 114 -6.07 -12.80 -26.54
C ASP A 114 -5.08 -12.84 -25.36
N ALA A 115 -4.95 -14.01 -24.71
CA ALA A 115 -3.98 -14.19 -23.63
C ALA A 115 -2.54 -13.91 -24.10
N LEU A 116 -2.19 -14.39 -25.29
CA LEU A 116 -0.88 -14.15 -25.89
C LEU A 116 -0.67 -12.68 -26.23
N GLN A 117 -1.70 -11.98 -26.69
CA GLN A 117 -1.60 -10.55 -26.93
C GLN A 117 -1.36 -9.77 -25.64
N VAL A 118 -2.13 -10.05 -24.59
CA VAL A 118 -1.93 -9.44 -23.26
C VAL A 118 -0.53 -9.78 -22.74
N ALA A 119 -0.07 -11.03 -22.85
CA ALA A 119 1.26 -11.43 -22.41
C ALA A 119 2.39 -10.68 -23.14
N ARG A 120 2.26 -10.46 -24.46
CA ARG A 120 3.20 -9.62 -25.22
C ARG A 120 3.20 -8.17 -24.74
N ASN A 121 2.02 -7.62 -24.46
CA ASN A 121 1.91 -6.27 -23.90
C ASN A 121 2.64 -6.19 -22.55
N VAL A 122 2.37 -7.14 -21.64
CA VAL A 122 3.03 -7.21 -20.32
C VAL A 122 4.56 -7.22 -20.47
N ILE A 123 5.10 -8.07 -21.34
CA ILE A 123 6.57 -8.14 -21.58
C ILE A 123 7.11 -6.81 -22.08
N SER A 124 6.38 -6.10 -22.95
CA SER A 124 6.85 -4.83 -23.53
C SER A 124 7.05 -3.71 -22.49
N TYR A 125 6.33 -3.79 -21.35
CA TYR A 125 6.47 -2.86 -20.23
C TYR A 125 7.43 -3.33 -19.14
N GLN A 126 8.07 -4.50 -19.31
CA GLN A 126 9.05 -4.97 -18.32
C GLN A 126 10.32 -4.11 -18.39
N VAL A 127 10.66 -3.48 -17.26
CA VAL A 127 11.87 -2.68 -17.11
C VAL A 127 13.11 -3.59 -17.19
N PRO A 128 14.28 -3.12 -17.60
CA PRO A 128 15.50 -3.97 -17.67
C PRO A 128 15.90 -4.60 -16.36
N ASP A 129 15.55 -4.00 -15.22
CA ASP A 129 15.73 -4.60 -13.88
C ASP A 129 14.89 -5.86 -13.65
N GLY A 130 13.83 -6.05 -14.43
CA GLY A 130 12.92 -7.20 -14.40
C GLY A 130 11.56 -6.94 -13.77
N GLY A 131 11.33 -5.78 -13.15
CA GLY A 131 10.04 -5.39 -12.58
C GLY A 131 9.13 -4.63 -13.54
N TRP A 132 8.02 -4.12 -13.02
CA TRP A 132 7.03 -3.32 -13.74
C TRP A 132 6.57 -2.12 -12.92
N SER A 133 6.19 -1.05 -13.62
CA SER A 133 5.55 0.11 -13.02
C SER A 133 4.09 -0.18 -12.67
N LYS A 134 3.54 0.63 -11.76
CA LYS A 134 2.14 0.50 -11.33
C LYS A 134 1.15 1.17 -12.29
N ASN A 135 -0.11 0.77 -12.18
CA ASN A 135 -1.26 1.41 -12.82
C ASN A 135 -1.20 1.46 -14.36
N ILE A 136 -0.51 0.54 -15.01
CA ILE A 136 -0.48 0.43 -16.47
C ILE A 136 -1.70 -0.33 -16.96
N ASP A 137 -2.42 0.22 -17.95
CA ASP A 137 -3.42 -0.53 -18.72
C ASP A 137 -2.74 -1.40 -19.78
N MET A 138 -2.35 -2.59 -19.40
CA MET A 138 -1.69 -3.54 -20.29
C MET A 138 -2.63 -4.18 -21.31
N ALA A 139 -3.94 -3.96 -21.22
CA ALA A 139 -4.91 -4.39 -22.23
C ALA A 139 -4.95 -3.43 -23.44
N SER A 140 -4.58 -2.16 -23.27
CA SER A 140 -4.64 -1.13 -24.30
C SER A 140 -3.65 -1.34 -25.45
N GLY A 141 -2.57 -2.09 -25.25
CA GLY A 141 -1.57 -2.36 -26.26
C GLY A 141 -0.15 -2.45 -25.73
N PRO A 142 0.83 -2.80 -26.60
CA PRO A 142 2.22 -2.87 -26.21
C PRO A 142 2.86 -1.49 -26.10
N ARG A 143 3.91 -1.38 -25.28
CA ARG A 143 4.82 -0.24 -25.26
C ARG A 143 5.60 -0.17 -26.59
N ALA A 144 5.68 1.01 -27.18
CA ALA A 144 6.54 1.23 -28.33
C ALA A 144 8.00 1.46 -27.89
N LEU A 145 8.93 1.23 -28.81
CA LEU A 145 10.36 1.46 -28.58
C LEU A 145 10.61 2.93 -28.26
N GLY A 146 11.25 3.21 -27.13
CA GLY A 146 11.57 4.56 -26.65
C GLY A 146 10.47 5.25 -25.86
N ASP A 147 9.26 4.69 -25.77
CA ASP A 147 8.24 5.17 -24.84
C ASP A 147 8.65 4.89 -23.37
N LEU A 148 8.06 5.61 -22.44
CA LEU A 148 8.33 5.44 -21.01
C LEU A 148 7.75 4.12 -20.49
N TYR A 149 8.38 3.57 -19.44
CA TYR A 149 7.93 2.32 -18.81
C TYR A 149 6.83 2.54 -17.78
N ASP A 150 6.59 3.79 -17.36
CA ASP A 150 5.64 4.17 -16.32
C ASP A 150 4.45 4.95 -16.86
N THR A 151 3.41 5.01 -16.04
CA THR A 151 2.32 5.96 -16.20
C THR A 151 2.72 7.32 -15.61
N ASP A 152 1.92 8.36 -15.82
CA ASP A 152 2.04 9.62 -15.07
C ASP A 152 1.57 9.37 -13.62
N ASN A 153 2.49 8.87 -12.78
CA ASN A 153 2.24 8.56 -11.37
C ASN A 153 2.49 9.75 -10.43
N LEU A 154 2.85 10.90 -10.97
CA LEU A 154 3.18 12.08 -10.16
C LEU A 154 1.96 12.58 -9.40
N ASN A 155 2.15 12.88 -8.13
CA ASN A 155 1.13 13.52 -7.31
C ASN A 155 0.96 14.99 -7.76
N ARG A 156 -0.21 15.32 -8.32
CA ARG A 156 -0.52 16.67 -8.82
C ARG A 156 -0.68 17.72 -7.70
N PHE A 157 -0.70 17.30 -6.46
CA PHE A 157 -0.81 18.16 -5.27
C PHE A 157 0.55 18.44 -4.61
N ALA A 158 1.64 18.22 -5.33
CA ALA A 158 2.99 18.34 -4.79
C ALA A 158 3.29 19.79 -4.37
N ASP A 159 3.20 20.05 -3.08
CA ASP A 159 3.93 21.11 -2.41
C ASP A 159 5.43 20.78 -2.50
N PRO A 160 6.35 21.75 -2.57
CA PRO A 160 7.79 21.51 -2.44
C PRO A 160 8.20 20.68 -1.22
N ALA A 161 7.39 20.71 -0.16
CA ALA A 161 7.59 19.94 1.07
C ALA A 161 6.74 18.66 1.14
N ASP A 162 6.09 18.23 0.06
CA ASP A 162 5.32 17.00 0.00
C ASP A 162 6.26 15.78 0.11
N PHE A 163 5.92 14.83 0.99
CA PHE A 163 6.71 13.62 1.20
C PHE A 163 6.69 12.68 -0.01
N ASP A 164 5.67 12.79 -0.85
CA ASP A 164 5.51 12.02 -2.10
C ASP A 164 6.23 12.71 -3.29
N LYS A 165 6.91 13.81 -3.06
CA LYS A 165 7.68 14.46 -4.13
C LYS A 165 8.82 13.56 -4.58
N PRO A 166 8.84 13.14 -5.85
CA PRO A 166 9.87 12.25 -6.34
C PRO A 166 11.25 12.92 -6.30
N VAL A 167 12.27 12.16 -5.91
CA VAL A 167 13.68 12.60 -5.99
C VAL A 167 14.10 12.72 -7.46
N ASP A 168 13.62 11.82 -8.30
CA ASP A 168 13.84 11.81 -9.72
C ASP A 168 12.49 11.78 -10.47
N PRO A 169 11.97 12.93 -10.91
CA PRO A 169 10.65 13.00 -11.54
C PRO A 169 10.53 12.20 -12.84
N ASN A 170 11.67 11.89 -13.48
CA ASN A 170 11.72 11.08 -14.71
C ASN A 170 11.88 9.58 -14.43
N TRP A 171 11.95 9.19 -13.15
CA TRP A 171 12.19 7.80 -12.74
C TRP A 171 11.44 7.41 -11.47
N HIS A 172 10.21 7.88 -11.34
CA HIS A 172 9.37 7.66 -10.17
C HIS A 172 8.42 6.48 -10.40
N TYR A 173 8.36 5.53 -9.45
CA TYR A 173 7.56 4.30 -9.52
C TYR A 173 7.81 3.42 -10.77
N ILE A 174 9.00 3.47 -11.36
CA ILE A 174 9.28 2.71 -12.60
C ILE A 174 9.11 1.22 -12.36
N ALA A 175 9.90 0.59 -11.49
CA ALA A 175 9.67 -0.78 -11.10
C ALA A 175 9.31 -0.84 -9.62
N THR A 176 8.14 -1.32 -9.31
CA THR A 176 7.56 -1.21 -7.97
C THR A 176 6.80 -2.48 -7.55
N LEU A 177 6.61 -2.63 -6.24
CA LEU A 177 5.71 -3.62 -5.64
C LEU A 177 4.35 -3.01 -5.24
N ASP A 178 4.15 -1.71 -5.50
CA ASP A 178 2.94 -0.97 -5.14
C ASP A 178 1.76 -1.34 -6.05
N ASN A 179 0.54 -1.35 -5.52
CA ASN A 179 -0.70 -1.63 -6.26
C ASN A 179 -0.64 -2.94 -7.07
N ASP A 180 -0.21 -4.05 -6.44
CA ASP A 180 -0.05 -5.39 -7.03
C ASP A 180 0.94 -5.45 -8.21
N SER A 181 1.71 -4.39 -8.46
CA SER A 181 2.66 -4.38 -9.55
C SER A 181 3.81 -5.35 -9.32
N THR A 182 4.41 -5.80 -10.40
CA THR A 182 5.43 -6.85 -10.47
C THR A 182 4.90 -8.24 -10.06
N TRP A 183 4.16 -8.36 -8.96
CA TRP A 183 3.55 -9.61 -8.51
C TRP A 183 2.52 -10.14 -9.52
N MET A 184 1.57 -9.31 -9.92
CA MET A 184 0.51 -9.71 -10.85
C MET A 184 1.07 -10.09 -12.22
N GLN A 185 2.06 -9.34 -12.73
CA GLN A 185 2.68 -9.61 -14.02
C GLN A 185 3.46 -10.93 -13.99
N ILE A 186 4.21 -11.21 -12.93
CA ILE A 186 4.92 -12.49 -12.76
C ILE A 186 3.93 -13.65 -12.76
N ASN A 187 2.87 -13.58 -11.95
CA ASN A 187 1.86 -14.64 -11.86
C ASN A 187 1.14 -14.87 -13.18
N PHE A 188 0.71 -13.79 -13.85
CA PHE A 188 0.02 -13.89 -15.13
C PHE A 188 0.90 -14.55 -16.20
N LEU A 189 2.13 -14.06 -16.36
CA LEU A 189 3.07 -14.62 -17.33
C LEU A 189 3.46 -16.07 -16.99
N ALA A 190 3.58 -16.42 -15.73
CA ALA A 190 3.87 -17.77 -15.28
C ALA A 190 2.71 -18.74 -15.65
N ARG A 191 1.45 -18.32 -15.42
CA ARG A 191 0.26 -19.07 -15.78
C ARG A 191 0.18 -19.31 -17.30
N VAL A 192 0.34 -18.26 -18.11
CA VAL A 192 0.35 -18.36 -19.58
C VAL A 192 1.50 -19.25 -20.05
N THR A 193 2.71 -19.10 -19.49
CA THR A 193 3.87 -19.94 -19.81
C THR A 193 3.57 -21.42 -19.55
N THR A 194 3.03 -21.75 -18.39
CA THR A 194 2.69 -23.14 -18.02
C THR A 194 1.65 -23.73 -18.95
N ALA A 195 0.60 -22.96 -19.30
CA ALA A 195 -0.41 -23.41 -20.24
C ALA A 195 0.15 -23.67 -21.65
N LEU A 196 1.04 -22.80 -22.14
CA LEU A 196 1.69 -22.97 -23.45
C LEU A 196 2.62 -24.20 -23.47
N LEU A 197 3.40 -24.41 -22.42
CA LEU A 197 4.28 -25.59 -22.30
C LEU A 197 3.46 -26.88 -22.26
N ALA A 198 2.33 -26.90 -21.53
CA ALA A 198 1.41 -28.04 -21.52
C ALA A 198 0.79 -28.31 -22.91
N ALA A 199 0.61 -27.27 -23.71
CA ALA A 199 0.13 -27.36 -25.11
C ALA A 199 1.25 -27.60 -26.14
N HIS A 200 2.50 -27.88 -25.72
CA HIS A 200 3.69 -28.05 -26.59
C HIS A 200 3.99 -26.83 -27.50
N ARG A 201 3.68 -25.61 -27.01
CA ARG A 201 3.91 -24.35 -27.73
C ARG A 201 5.18 -23.65 -27.23
N ASP A 202 6.30 -24.38 -27.21
CA ASP A 202 7.57 -23.95 -26.58
C ASP A 202 8.12 -22.64 -27.14
N ARG A 203 7.99 -22.39 -28.46
CA ARG A 203 8.46 -21.15 -29.11
C ARG A 203 7.73 -19.91 -28.57
N GLU A 204 6.45 -20.05 -28.29
CA GLU A 204 5.62 -18.95 -27.77
C GLU A 204 5.85 -18.76 -26.27
N ALA A 205 6.09 -19.86 -25.55
CA ALA A 205 6.41 -19.83 -24.11
C ALA A 205 7.78 -19.21 -23.80
N ALA A 206 8.76 -19.34 -24.70
CA ALA A 206 10.15 -18.93 -24.44
C ALA A 206 10.33 -17.47 -24.00
N PRO A 207 9.77 -16.44 -24.66
CA PRO A 207 9.91 -15.06 -24.24
C PRO A 207 9.20 -14.78 -22.89
N LEU A 208 8.06 -15.44 -22.63
CA LEU A 208 7.32 -15.31 -21.38
C LEU A 208 8.13 -15.91 -20.22
N ARG A 209 8.65 -17.12 -20.42
CA ARG A 209 9.54 -17.79 -19.47
C ARG A 209 10.72 -16.91 -19.08
N ALA A 210 11.39 -16.30 -20.05
CA ALA A 210 12.52 -15.39 -19.81
C ALA A 210 12.09 -14.15 -19.03
N SER A 211 10.89 -13.63 -19.28
CA SER A 211 10.31 -12.50 -18.54
C SER A 211 10.02 -12.86 -17.09
N VAL A 212 9.38 -14.00 -16.82
CA VAL A 212 9.14 -14.50 -15.45
C VAL A 212 10.46 -14.69 -14.70
N GLU A 213 11.47 -15.26 -15.35
CA GLU A 213 12.79 -15.44 -14.73
C GLU A 213 13.43 -14.10 -14.34
N ARG A 214 13.31 -13.04 -15.17
CA ARG A 214 13.75 -11.69 -14.82
C ARG A 214 12.95 -11.11 -13.65
N GLY A 215 11.63 -11.29 -13.64
CA GLY A 215 10.77 -10.85 -12.53
C GLY A 215 11.13 -11.48 -11.19
N VAL A 216 11.39 -12.80 -11.16
CA VAL A 216 11.88 -13.48 -9.94
C VAL A 216 13.26 -12.97 -9.54
N LYS A 217 14.17 -12.69 -10.49
CA LYS A 217 15.46 -12.07 -10.20
C LYS A 217 15.33 -10.65 -9.65
N TYR A 218 14.36 -9.87 -10.13
CA TYR A 218 14.01 -8.55 -9.56
C TYR A 218 13.69 -8.69 -8.06
N LEU A 219 12.83 -9.62 -7.66
CA LEU A 219 12.49 -9.85 -6.25
C LEU A 219 13.71 -10.22 -5.41
N LEU A 220 14.65 -11.02 -5.95
CA LEU A 220 15.89 -11.36 -5.27
C LEU A 220 16.87 -10.18 -5.16
N ASN A 221 16.92 -9.32 -6.17
CA ASN A 221 17.84 -8.20 -6.22
C ASN A 221 17.35 -7.01 -5.39
N SER A 222 16.04 -6.81 -5.31
CA SER A 222 15.41 -5.75 -4.53
C SER A 222 15.34 -6.05 -3.03
N GLN A 223 15.53 -7.32 -2.61
CA GLN A 223 15.49 -7.69 -1.20
C GLN A 223 16.66 -7.05 -0.43
N TYR A 224 16.35 -6.39 0.67
CA TYR A 224 17.31 -5.85 1.62
C TYR A 224 18.14 -6.97 2.33
N PRO A 225 19.32 -6.64 2.85
CA PRO A 225 20.12 -7.60 3.62
C PRO A 225 19.41 -8.22 4.82
N ASN A 226 18.48 -7.49 5.43
CA ASN A 226 17.66 -7.95 6.55
C ASN A 226 16.43 -8.77 6.16
N GLY A 227 16.14 -8.91 4.86
CA GLY A 227 15.03 -9.69 4.34
C GLY A 227 13.80 -8.88 3.91
N GLY A 228 13.71 -7.58 4.22
CA GLY A 228 12.63 -6.71 3.78
C GLY A 228 12.74 -6.29 2.31
N TRP A 229 11.74 -5.58 1.80
CA TRP A 229 11.72 -4.98 0.47
C TRP A 229 11.32 -3.52 0.50
N PRO A 230 11.97 -2.64 -0.32
CA PRO A 230 11.49 -1.29 -0.58
C PRO A 230 10.22 -1.31 -1.42
N GLN A 231 9.51 -0.20 -1.45
CA GLN A 231 8.35 -0.06 -2.34
C GLN A 231 8.76 0.02 -3.82
N VAL A 232 9.86 0.70 -4.09
CA VAL A 232 10.42 0.91 -5.44
C VAL A 232 11.86 0.43 -5.49
N TRP A 233 12.23 -0.32 -6.52
CA TRP A 233 13.61 -0.70 -6.78
C TRP A 233 13.88 -0.67 -8.29
N PRO A 234 15.02 -0.11 -8.73
CA PRO A 234 16.10 0.53 -7.95
C PRO A 234 15.63 1.69 -7.07
N LEU A 235 16.31 1.91 -5.95
CA LEU A 235 15.91 2.86 -4.92
C LEU A 235 15.62 4.27 -5.48
N GLU A 236 14.48 4.82 -5.09
CA GLU A 236 14.02 6.15 -5.49
C GLU A 236 14.43 7.23 -4.49
N GLY A 237 14.58 6.89 -3.23
CA GLY A 237 14.74 7.81 -2.12
C GLY A 237 13.43 8.12 -1.40
N GLY A 238 13.51 8.94 -0.36
CA GLY A 238 12.34 9.27 0.46
C GLY A 238 11.75 8.04 1.15
N TYR A 239 10.44 8.02 1.35
CA TYR A 239 9.74 6.91 2.00
C TYR A 239 9.69 5.64 1.13
N HIS A 240 9.93 5.74 -0.18
CA HIS A 240 9.97 4.59 -1.08
C HIS A 240 11.10 3.61 -0.75
N ASP A 241 12.12 4.07 -0.03
CA ASP A 241 13.19 3.24 0.50
C ASP A 241 12.82 2.53 1.81
N ALA A 242 11.66 2.77 2.37
CA ALA A 242 11.19 2.05 3.55
C ALA A 242 10.85 0.58 3.22
N ILE A 243 11.03 -0.33 4.19
CA ILE A 243 10.44 -1.66 4.09
C ILE A 243 8.91 -1.47 4.04
N THR A 244 8.27 -1.90 2.97
CA THR A 244 6.88 -1.59 2.69
C THR A 244 5.99 -2.82 2.83
N ILE A 245 5.05 -2.73 3.77
CA ILE A 245 3.96 -3.70 3.94
C ILE A 245 2.71 -3.23 3.18
N ASN A 246 2.52 -1.90 3.07
CA ASN A 246 1.39 -1.30 2.35
C ASN A 246 1.15 -1.96 0.99
N ASP A 247 -0.14 -2.14 0.64
CA ASP A 247 -0.60 -2.79 -0.58
C ASP A 247 0.04 -4.18 -0.79
N ASP A 248 0.28 -4.90 0.32
CA ASP A 248 0.83 -6.25 0.39
C ASP A 248 2.20 -6.43 -0.30
N ALA A 249 2.93 -5.32 -0.55
CA ALA A 249 4.16 -5.31 -1.34
C ALA A 249 5.17 -6.37 -0.89
N MET A 250 5.49 -6.42 0.39
CA MET A 250 6.40 -7.43 0.95
C MET A 250 5.78 -8.83 0.97
N LEU A 251 4.47 -8.96 1.25
CA LEU A 251 3.77 -10.25 1.24
C LEU A 251 3.78 -10.87 -0.14
N HIS A 252 3.43 -10.12 -1.17
CA HIS A 252 3.45 -10.57 -2.56
C HIS A 252 4.84 -11.02 -3.02
N ALA A 253 5.91 -10.33 -2.58
CA ALA A 253 7.27 -10.78 -2.85
C ALA A 253 7.57 -12.13 -2.17
N ILE A 254 7.17 -12.31 -0.91
CA ILE A 254 7.35 -13.57 -0.17
C ILE A 254 6.55 -14.71 -0.81
N GLU A 255 5.28 -14.47 -1.19
CA GLU A 255 4.40 -15.45 -1.80
C GLU A 255 4.99 -16.01 -3.11
N ILE A 256 5.39 -15.13 -4.04
CA ILE A 256 6.07 -15.58 -5.27
C ILE A 256 7.30 -16.45 -4.94
N LEU A 257 8.13 -15.99 -4.01
CA LEU A 257 9.34 -16.72 -3.67
C LEU A 257 9.03 -18.07 -3.00
N GLN A 258 7.94 -18.16 -2.21
CA GLN A 258 7.48 -19.43 -1.63
C GLN A 258 6.92 -20.38 -2.69
N ASP A 259 6.12 -19.88 -3.63
CA ASP A 259 5.55 -20.65 -4.73
C ASP A 259 6.66 -21.24 -5.62
N VAL A 260 7.64 -20.43 -5.97
CA VAL A 260 8.83 -20.87 -6.71
C VAL A 260 9.62 -21.93 -5.91
N ALA A 261 9.89 -21.69 -4.62
CA ALA A 261 10.62 -22.60 -3.75
C ALA A 261 9.87 -23.91 -3.47
N GLY A 262 8.54 -23.86 -3.44
CA GLY A 262 7.63 -24.98 -3.24
C GLY A 262 7.39 -25.81 -4.50
N GLY A 263 7.78 -25.32 -5.68
CA GLY A 263 7.53 -25.95 -6.96
C GLY A 263 6.06 -25.89 -7.38
N ALA A 264 5.40 -24.78 -7.07
CA ALA A 264 4.03 -24.51 -7.52
C ALA A 264 3.92 -24.70 -9.04
N ALA A 265 2.76 -25.17 -9.52
CA ALA A 265 2.59 -25.63 -10.90
C ALA A 265 3.03 -24.60 -11.93
N ASP A 266 2.66 -23.32 -11.70
CA ASP A 266 2.94 -22.22 -12.61
C ASP A 266 4.43 -21.80 -12.67
N PHE A 267 5.30 -22.32 -11.78
CA PHE A 267 6.72 -21.98 -11.70
C PHE A 267 7.68 -23.14 -11.96
N ARG A 268 7.18 -24.34 -12.27
CA ARG A 268 8.02 -25.56 -12.45
C ARG A 268 9.02 -25.48 -13.60
N PHE A 269 8.80 -24.58 -14.54
CA PHE A 269 9.69 -24.37 -15.67
C PHE A 269 10.94 -23.55 -15.33
N LEU A 270 11.02 -22.97 -14.14
CA LEU A 270 12.15 -22.13 -13.73
C LEU A 270 13.42 -22.98 -13.51
N PRO A 271 14.62 -22.45 -13.84
CA PRO A 271 15.87 -23.17 -13.65
C PRO A 271 16.13 -23.54 -12.18
N ALA A 272 16.61 -24.75 -11.94
CA ALA A 272 16.91 -25.25 -10.58
C ALA A 272 17.86 -24.32 -9.81
N ALA A 273 18.85 -23.73 -10.47
CA ALA A 273 19.78 -22.79 -9.87
C ALA A 273 19.09 -21.50 -9.35
N LEU A 274 18.04 -21.05 -10.01
CA LEU A 274 17.23 -19.91 -9.53
C LEU A 274 16.39 -20.35 -8.34
N VAL A 275 15.72 -21.52 -8.41
CA VAL A 275 14.91 -22.08 -7.32
C VAL A 275 15.73 -22.25 -6.04
N GLN A 276 16.99 -22.71 -6.13
CA GLN A 276 17.88 -22.81 -4.98
C GLN A 276 18.17 -21.47 -4.28
N ARG A 277 18.22 -20.36 -5.04
CA ARG A 277 18.44 -19.02 -4.49
C ARG A 277 17.20 -18.43 -3.82
N VAL A 278 16.03 -18.84 -4.27
CA VAL A 278 14.74 -18.27 -3.85
C VAL A 278 14.35 -18.70 -2.44
N ARG A 279 14.52 -19.97 -2.07
CA ARG A 279 14.11 -20.49 -0.75
C ARG A 279 14.73 -19.71 0.42
N PRO A 280 16.05 -19.46 0.47
CA PRO A 280 16.63 -18.64 1.54
C PRO A 280 16.10 -17.20 1.56
N ALA A 281 15.76 -16.65 0.39
CA ALA A 281 15.21 -15.30 0.29
C ALA A 281 13.78 -15.23 0.87
N ALA A 282 12.91 -16.19 0.55
CA ALA A 282 11.58 -16.30 1.13
C ALA A 282 11.64 -16.41 2.67
N ASN A 283 12.51 -17.26 3.20
CA ASN A 283 12.67 -17.43 4.64
C ASN A 283 13.15 -16.13 5.31
N ARG A 284 14.13 -15.42 4.74
CA ARG A 284 14.56 -14.12 5.27
C ARG A 284 13.42 -13.10 5.27
N GLY A 285 12.53 -13.14 4.27
CA GLY A 285 11.34 -12.30 4.22
C GLY A 285 10.42 -12.56 5.41
N ILE A 286 10.10 -13.82 5.69
CA ILE A 286 9.27 -14.19 6.84
C ILE A 286 9.96 -13.80 8.15
N ASP A 287 11.24 -14.07 8.30
CA ASP A 287 12.01 -13.69 9.48
C ASP A 287 12.01 -12.17 9.71
N CYS A 288 12.12 -11.39 8.64
CA CYS A 288 12.01 -9.94 8.71
C CYS A 288 10.59 -9.53 9.15
N LEU A 289 9.56 -10.09 8.54
CA LEU A 289 8.16 -9.82 8.87
C LEU A 289 7.87 -10.04 10.37
N LEU A 290 8.38 -11.14 10.94
CA LEU A 290 8.23 -11.44 12.37
C LEU A 290 8.99 -10.46 13.28
N LYS A 291 10.11 -9.89 12.82
CA LYS A 291 10.87 -8.85 13.54
C LYS A 291 10.19 -7.49 13.50
N LEU A 292 9.46 -7.20 12.42
CA LEU A 292 8.71 -5.96 12.25
C LEU A 292 7.45 -5.88 13.12
N GLN A 293 7.01 -7.00 13.72
CA GLN A 293 5.84 -6.98 14.60
C GLN A 293 6.11 -6.12 15.83
N ILE A 294 5.33 -5.06 15.99
CA ILE A 294 5.52 -4.04 17.03
C ILE A 294 5.30 -4.63 18.41
N VAL A 295 6.16 -4.24 19.33
CA VAL A 295 6.08 -4.65 20.75
C VAL A 295 5.66 -3.46 21.60
N GLU A 296 4.53 -3.58 22.28
CA GLU A 296 4.03 -2.58 23.23
C GLU A 296 3.99 -3.16 24.64
N LYS A 297 4.59 -2.46 25.58
CA LYS A 297 4.61 -2.88 27.01
C LYS A 297 5.10 -4.32 27.20
N GLY A 298 6.05 -4.75 26.34
CA GLY A 298 6.65 -6.08 26.38
C GLY A 298 5.84 -7.19 25.69
N ALA A 299 4.71 -6.88 25.06
CA ALA A 299 3.89 -7.81 24.29
C ALA A 299 3.89 -7.45 22.80
N LYS A 300 3.98 -8.45 21.93
CA LYS A 300 3.76 -8.28 20.50
C LYS A 300 2.32 -7.86 20.25
N THR A 301 2.12 -6.99 19.24
CA THR A 301 0.81 -6.47 18.82
C THR A 301 0.58 -6.72 17.33
N ALA A 302 0.70 -5.69 16.52
CA ALA A 302 0.39 -5.69 15.10
C ALA A 302 1.56 -5.11 14.31
N TRP A 303 1.35 -4.77 13.05
CA TRP A 303 2.38 -4.19 12.19
C TRP A 303 2.01 -2.78 11.76
N ALA A 304 3.05 -2.00 11.41
CA ALA A 304 2.92 -0.74 10.72
C ALA A 304 2.86 -0.94 9.20
N GLN A 305 2.50 0.12 8.51
CA GLN A 305 2.47 0.14 7.05
C GLN A 305 3.86 0.14 6.42
N GLN A 306 4.81 0.83 7.06
CA GLN A 306 6.20 0.96 6.60
C GLN A 306 7.18 1.04 7.74
N TYR A 307 8.43 0.62 7.45
CA TYR A 307 9.51 0.58 8.45
C TYR A 307 10.81 1.10 7.87
N ASP A 308 11.58 1.79 8.71
CA ASP A 308 12.94 2.18 8.38
C ASP A 308 13.81 0.93 8.13
N PRO A 309 14.52 0.85 6.99
CA PRO A 309 15.23 -0.36 6.63
C PRO A 309 16.42 -0.69 7.54
N LEU A 310 16.99 0.30 8.22
CA LEU A 310 18.18 0.09 9.07
C LEU A 310 17.83 -0.16 10.52
N THR A 311 16.80 0.51 11.05
CA THR A 311 16.40 0.41 12.46
C THR A 311 15.26 -0.55 12.71
N LEU A 312 14.47 -0.88 11.68
CA LEU A 312 13.23 -1.65 11.75
C LEU A 312 12.14 -0.95 12.59
N GLU A 313 12.27 0.34 12.85
CA GLU A 313 11.24 1.12 13.51
C GLU A 313 10.15 1.54 12.52
N PRO A 314 8.89 1.62 12.94
CA PRO A 314 7.82 2.16 12.12
C PRO A 314 8.16 3.56 11.59
N THR A 315 7.84 3.82 10.32
CA THR A 315 8.11 5.12 9.69
C THR A 315 6.89 5.60 8.89
N SER A 316 6.93 6.87 8.50
CA SER A 316 5.89 7.49 7.68
C SER A 316 6.05 7.14 6.20
N ALA A 317 4.98 7.42 5.42
CA ALA A 317 5.03 7.47 3.98
C ALA A 317 4.62 8.87 3.49
N ARG A 318 3.43 8.99 2.89
CA ARG A 318 2.91 10.28 2.42
C ARG A 318 2.59 11.22 3.59
N ASN A 319 2.35 12.48 3.31
CA ASN A 319 2.06 13.51 4.32
C ASN A 319 1.05 13.08 5.40
N TYR A 320 0.06 12.26 5.03
CA TYR A 320 -1.06 11.81 5.86
C TYR A 320 -0.93 10.35 6.34
N GLU A 321 0.21 9.73 6.13
CA GLU A 321 0.52 8.35 6.51
C GLU A 321 1.65 8.34 7.55
N MET A 322 1.27 8.50 8.79
CA MET A 322 2.19 8.56 9.91
C MET A 322 2.65 7.17 10.38
N ALA A 323 3.77 7.10 11.05
CA ALA A 323 4.21 5.91 11.76
C ALA A 323 3.13 5.48 12.78
N SER A 324 2.57 4.28 12.60
CA SER A 324 1.40 3.81 13.36
C SER A 324 1.23 2.30 13.26
N LEU A 325 0.44 1.71 14.14
CA LEU A 325 -0.11 0.37 13.92
C LEU A 325 -1.15 0.44 12.79
N SER A 326 -1.13 -0.51 11.87
CA SER A 326 -2.06 -0.55 10.74
C SER A 326 -2.91 -1.81 10.75
N SER A 327 -4.24 -1.64 10.69
CA SER A 327 -5.17 -2.77 10.80
C SER A 327 -5.25 -3.61 9.53
N GLY A 328 -5.27 -2.99 8.34
CA GLY A 328 -5.36 -3.69 7.07
C GLY A 328 -4.14 -4.59 6.83
N GLU A 329 -2.97 -4.01 6.89
CA GLU A 329 -1.70 -4.72 6.72
C GLU A 329 -1.51 -5.82 7.78
N SER A 330 -1.94 -5.58 9.02
CA SER A 330 -1.92 -6.59 10.07
C SER A 330 -2.90 -7.74 9.81
N CYS A 331 -4.05 -7.46 9.21
CA CYS A 331 -5.00 -8.48 8.75
C CYS A 331 -4.37 -9.36 7.67
N ALA A 332 -3.78 -8.76 6.65
CA ALA A 332 -3.14 -9.48 5.55
C ALA A 332 -1.99 -10.38 6.04
N ILE A 333 -1.12 -9.85 6.92
CA ILE A 333 -0.02 -10.63 7.50
C ILE A 333 -0.56 -11.79 8.37
N ALA A 334 -1.53 -11.55 9.23
CA ALA A 334 -2.10 -12.60 10.06
C ALA A 334 -2.74 -13.70 9.21
N GLU A 335 -3.42 -13.33 8.13
CA GLU A 335 -4.01 -14.27 7.18
C GLU A 335 -2.94 -15.08 6.44
N PHE A 336 -1.90 -14.42 5.93
CA PHE A 336 -0.75 -15.07 5.30
C PHE A 336 -0.10 -16.10 6.26
N LEU A 337 0.19 -15.71 7.50
CA LEU A 337 0.82 -16.62 8.47
C LEU A 337 -0.09 -17.80 8.84
N MET A 338 -1.40 -17.61 8.90
CA MET A 338 -2.37 -18.70 9.12
C MET A 338 -2.47 -19.68 7.94
N GLN A 339 -2.03 -19.29 6.75
CA GLN A 339 -2.02 -20.15 5.55
C GLN A 339 -0.75 -21.01 5.45
N LEU A 340 0.28 -20.72 6.23
CA LEU A 340 1.51 -21.50 6.22
C LEU A 340 1.21 -22.97 6.60
N PRO A 341 1.67 -23.96 5.82
CA PRO A 341 1.29 -25.35 6.01
C PRO A 341 1.84 -25.96 7.31
N LYS A 342 2.92 -25.44 7.82
CA LYS A 342 3.59 -25.86 9.07
C LYS A 342 4.20 -24.65 9.76
N PRO A 343 3.37 -23.80 10.37
CA PRO A 343 3.88 -22.59 11.02
C PRO A 343 4.78 -22.93 12.21
N THR A 344 5.86 -22.17 12.33
CA THR A 344 6.78 -22.25 13.47
C THR A 344 6.13 -21.67 14.74
N PRO A 345 6.66 -21.98 15.94
CA PRO A 345 6.18 -21.36 17.17
C PRO A 345 6.19 -19.82 17.15
N ALA A 346 7.16 -19.21 16.45
CA ALA A 346 7.24 -17.76 16.33
C ALA A 346 6.11 -17.19 15.46
N GLU A 347 5.77 -17.84 14.35
CA GLU A 347 4.65 -17.48 13.47
C GLU A 347 3.31 -17.68 14.19
N ILE A 348 3.15 -18.80 14.92
CA ILE A 348 1.96 -19.06 15.75
C ILE A 348 1.78 -17.95 16.80
N THR A 349 2.85 -17.59 17.51
CA THR A 349 2.82 -16.49 18.49
C THR A 349 2.46 -15.16 17.84
N ALA A 350 2.97 -14.88 16.64
CA ALA A 350 2.69 -13.65 15.92
C ALA A 350 1.20 -13.54 15.54
N VAL A 351 0.60 -14.63 15.05
CA VAL A 351 -0.84 -14.69 14.75
C VAL A 351 -1.69 -14.46 16.00
N HIS A 352 -1.37 -15.13 17.11
CA HIS A 352 -2.09 -14.94 18.37
C HIS A 352 -2.04 -13.50 18.86
N ALA A 353 -0.89 -12.86 18.76
CA ALA A 353 -0.71 -11.47 19.18
C ALA A 353 -1.52 -10.51 18.30
N ALA A 354 -1.41 -10.63 16.97
CA ALA A 354 -2.12 -9.78 16.05
C ALA A 354 -3.65 -9.90 16.18
N THR A 355 -4.16 -11.11 16.30
CA THR A 355 -5.60 -11.34 16.45
C THR A 355 -6.14 -10.88 17.82
N ALA A 356 -5.34 -10.98 18.87
CA ALA A 356 -5.68 -10.38 20.17
C ALA A 356 -5.75 -8.85 20.07
N TRP A 357 -4.79 -8.21 19.38
CA TRP A 357 -4.81 -6.78 19.14
C TRP A 357 -6.02 -6.37 18.27
N LEU A 358 -6.29 -7.04 17.16
CA LEU A 358 -7.46 -6.79 16.31
C LEU A 358 -8.77 -6.89 17.11
N THR A 359 -8.88 -7.87 17.99
CA THR A 359 -10.06 -8.01 18.87
C THR A 359 -10.21 -6.83 19.83
N LYS A 360 -9.09 -6.36 20.39
CA LYS A 360 -9.04 -5.24 21.34
C LYS A 360 -9.48 -3.93 20.72
N VAL A 361 -9.04 -3.65 19.48
CA VAL A 361 -9.24 -2.34 18.83
C VAL A 361 -10.46 -2.29 17.91
N ALA A 362 -11.29 -3.33 17.88
CA ALA A 362 -12.52 -3.39 17.12
C ALA A 362 -13.52 -2.32 17.59
N ILE A 363 -14.09 -1.57 16.64
CA ILE A 363 -15.00 -0.45 16.90
C ILE A 363 -16.43 -0.87 16.55
N TYR A 364 -17.34 -0.75 17.49
CA TYR A 364 -18.75 -1.09 17.36
C TYR A 364 -19.64 0.13 17.52
N GLY A 365 -20.84 0.08 16.93
CA GLY A 365 -21.82 1.16 17.03
C GLY A 365 -21.54 2.36 16.13
N TYR A 366 -20.64 2.21 15.18
CA TYR A 366 -20.26 3.24 14.20
C TYR A 366 -20.20 2.69 12.77
N ARG A 367 -20.37 3.56 11.79
CA ARG A 367 -20.06 3.30 10.39
C ARG A 367 -19.38 4.50 9.76
N TYR A 368 -18.57 4.27 8.75
CA TYR A 368 -17.87 5.31 7.99
C TYR A 368 -18.51 5.51 6.62
N GLY A 369 -19.07 6.70 6.42
CA GLY A 369 -19.85 7.04 5.24
C GLY A 369 -21.26 6.42 5.25
N SER A 370 -21.97 6.57 4.15
CA SER A 370 -23.35 6.06 3.98
C SER A 370 -23.43 4.59 3.57
N GLY A 371 -22.30 4.02 3.11
CA GLY A 371 -22.25 2.72 2.42
C GLY A 371 -22.27 2.85 0.90
N ASP A 372 -22.63 4.00 0.36
CA ASP A 372 -22.48 4.32 -1.05
C ASP A 372 -21.33 5.33 -1.25
N PHE A 373 -20.20 4.82 -1.71
CA PHE A 373 -19.01 5.64 -1.91
C PHE A 373 -19.23 6.79 -2.91
N ARG A 374 -20.04 6.58 -3.94
CA ARG A 374 -20.32 7.62 -4.95
C ARG A 374 -21.19 8.73 -4.38
N ALA A 375 -22.24 8.36 -3.63
CA ALA A 375 -23.09 9.31 -2.94
C ALA A 375 -22.30 10.12 -1.93
N ASP A 376 -21.47 9.48 -1.09
CA ASP A 376 -20.62 10.15 -0.11
C ASP A 376 -19.64 11.12 -0.77
N ARG A 377 -18.96 10.70 -1.84
CA ARG A 377 -18.00 11.52 -2.58
C ARG A 377 -18.63 12.78 -3.18
N ASN A 378 -19.86 12.69 -3.62
CA ASN A 378 -20.59 13.79 -4.25
C ASN A 378 -21.34 14.67 -3.23
N SER A 379 -21.50 14.22 -1.99
CA SER A 379 -22.17 15.01 -0.96
C SER A 379 -21.30 16.20 -0.52
N PRO A 380 -21.90 17.35 -0.16
CA PRO A 380 -21.17 18.50 0.40
C PRO A 380 -20.37 18.15 1.65
N GLU A 381 -20.91 17.26 2.47
CA GLU A 381 -20.33 16.83 3.74
C GLU A 381 -19.18 15.85 3.57
N GLY A 382 -19.20 15.03 2.51
CA GLY A 382 -18.28 13.93 2.30
C GLY A 382 -18.52 12.78 3.27
N ARG A 383 -17.58 11.83 3.32
CA ARG A 383 -17.62 10.70 4.27
C ARG A 383 -17.39 11.19 5.69
N LYS A 384 -18.14 10.63 6.63
CA LYS A 384 -18.02 10.90 8.07
C LYS A 384 -18.13 9.61 8.86
N LEU A 385 -17.50 9.57 10.01
CA LEU A 385 -17.78 8.57 11.03
C LEU A 385 -19.06 8.99 11.75
N VAL A 386 -20.06 8.14 11.75
CA VAL A 386 -21.37 8.43 12.36
C VAL A 386 -21.79 7.29 13.28
N VAL A 387 -22.51 7.63 14.34
CA VAL A 387 -23.12 6.65 15.24
C VAL A 387 -24.14 5.83 14.44
N ALA A 388 -24.07 4.52 14.56
CA ALA A 388 -24.96 3.56 13.91
C ALA A 388 -25.19 2.38 14.85
N ALA A 389 -26.26 2.42 15.62
CA ALA A 389 -26.56 1.39 16.61
C ALA A 389 -26.60 -0.01 15.97
N GLY A 390 -25.89 -0.96 16.54
CA GLY A 390 -25.78 -2.33 16.05
C GLY A 390 -24.83 -2.54 14.85
N ALA A 391 -24.20 -1.47 14.33
CA ALA A 391 -23.19 -1.60 13.28
C ALA A 391 -21.81 -2.00 13.82
N GLY A 392 -20.97 -2.50 12.94
CA GLY A 392 -19.60 -2.94 13.23
C GLY A 392 -19.50 -4.47 13.33
N PRO A 393 -18.28 -4.99 13.65
CA PRO A 393 -17.09 -4.19 13.93
C PRO A 393 -16.49 -3.56 12.66
N ILE A 394 -15.88 -2.38 12.86
CA ILE A 394 -14.99 -1.74 11.91
C ILE A 394 -13.64 -1.48 12.59
N TRP A 395 -12.61 -1.28 11.80
CA TRP A 395 -11.26 -0.95 12.27
C TRP A 395 -10.81 0.35 11.63
N SER A 396 -10.17 1.23 12.43
CA SER A 396 -9.43 2.35 11.86
C SER A 396 -8.24 1.83 11.06
N ARG A 397 -7.87 2.52 9.99
CA ARG A 397 -6.66 2.17 9.25
C ARG A 397 -5.43 2.26 10.14
N TYR A 398 -5.32 3.35 10.92
CA TYR A 398 -4.17 3.64 11.77
C TYR A 398 -4.55 3.79 13.25
N TYR A 399 -3.64 3.30 14.09
CA TYR A 399 -3.71 3.45 15.54
C TYR A 399 -2.37 3.94 16.07
N GLU A 400 -2.43 4.86 17.03
CA GLU A 400 -1.26 5.40 17.71
C GLU A 400 -0.52 4.31 18.49
N ILE A 401 0.79 4.18 18.23
CA ILE A 401 1.65 3.23 18.92
C ILE A 401 1.71 3.58 20.42
N GLY A 402 1.49 2.60 21.29
CA GLY A 402 1.51 2.75 22.74
C GLY A 402 0.15 3.06 23.39
N THR A 403 -0.83 3.56 22.63
CA THR A 403 -2.17 3.89 23.15
C THR A 403 -3.30 3.10 22.51
N ASP A 404 -3.10 2.56 21.30
CA ASP A 404 -4.12 1.90 20.47
C ASP A 404 -5.33 2.80 20.14
N LYS A 405 -5.17 4.11 20.16
CA LYS A 405 -6.22 5.04 19.74
C LYS A 405 -6.19 5.25 18.23
N PRO A 406 -7.34 5.33 17.55
CA PRO A 406 -7.39 5.71 16.15
C PRO A 406 -6.74 7.09 15.92
N ILE A 407 -5.94 7.21 14.87
CA ILE A 407 -5.32 8.47 14.44
C ILE A 407 -5.46 8.63 12.93
N PHE A 408 -5.50 9.89 12.49
CA PHE A 408 -5.79 10.25 11.10
C PHE A 408 -4.89 11.39 10.66
N GLY A 409 -4.37 11.33 9.43
CA GLY A 409 -3.49 12.36 8.89
C GLY A 409 -4.15 13.19 7.80
N ASP A 410 -3.75 14.45 7.65
CA ASP A 410 -4.17 15.27 6.53
C ASP A 410 -2.98 15.66 5.63
N ARG A 411 -3.26 16.28 4.49
CA ARG A 411 -2.27 16.66 3.48
C ARG A 411 -1.25 17.68 3.98
N ASP A 412 -1.63 18.50 4.94
CA ASP A 412 -0.77 19.48 5.60
C ASP A 412 0.13 18.87 6.68
N LYS A 413 0.16 17.51 6.79
CA LYS A 413 0.94 16.74 7.77
C LYS A 413 0.39 16.76 9.19
N THR A 414 -0.75 17.41 9.44
CA THR A 414 -1.39 17.37 10.76
C THR A 414 -1.93 15.98 11.06
N ILE A 415 -1.88 15.60 12.34
CA ILE A 415 -2.43 14.35 12.87
C ILE A 415 -3.60 14.71 13.79
N HIS A 416 -4.70 13.95 13.66
CA HIS A 416 -5.96 14.15 14.36
C HIS A 416 -6.39 12.87 15.06
N ASP A 417 -7.22 12.97 16.10
CA ASP A 417 -7.85 11.85 16.82
C ASP A 417 -9.32 11.62 16.41
N ASP A 418 -9.88 12.52 15.58
CA ASP A 418 -11.20 12.35 14.93
C ASP A 418 -11.07 12.47 13.41
N VAL A 419 -11.51 11.45 12.68
CA VAL A 419 -11.52 11.45 11.22
C VAL A 419 -12.38 12.59 10.64
N ASN A 420 -13.38 13.05 11.39
CA ASN A 420 -14.26 14.11 10.96
C ASN A 420 -13.58 15.49 10.93
N ASP A 421 -12.44 15.64 11.60
CA ASP A 421 -11.61 16.83 11.59
C ASP A 421 -10.76 16.99 10.33
N LEU A 422 -10.57 15.91 9.57
CA LEU A 422 -9.81 15.95 8.32
C LEU A 422 -10.50 16.78 7.23
N SER A 423 -9.71 17.28 6.30
CA SER A 423 -10.22 17.88 5.07
C SER A 423 -11.18 16.91 4.35
N ARG A 424 -12.19 17.46 3.67
CA ARG A 424 -13.16 16.66 2.91
C ARG A 424 -12.44 15.79 1.85
N GLU A 425 -11.37 16.31 1.26
CA GLU A 425 -10.58 15.60 0.26
C GLU A 425 -9.99 14.33 0.87
N ARG A 426 -9.40 14.41 2.05
CA ARG A 426 -8.81 13.24 2.73
C ARG A 426 -9.87 12.29 3.25
N ARG A 427 -10.95 12.75 3.81
CA ARG A 427 -12.06 11.87 4.20
C ARG A 427 -12.60 11.05 3.03
N ASN A 428 -12.71 11.65 1.84
CA ASN A 428 -13.23 10.97 0.67
C ASN A 428 -12.20 10.17 -0.13
N GLY A 429 -10.95 10.59 -0.11
CA GLY A 429 -9.89 10.06 -0.96
C GLY A 429 -9.06 8.94 -0.34
N TYR A 430 -9.40 8.50 0.87
CA TYR A 430 -8.61 7.50 1.57
C TYR A 430 -9.49 6.53 2.38
N ALA A 431 -9.06 5.26 2.49
CA ALA A 431 -9.77 4.22 3.22
C ALA A 431 -9.40 4.26 4.71
N TRP A 432 -10.00 5.19 5.47
CA TRP A 432 -9.72 5.36 6.90
C TRP A 432 -10.25 4.25 7.78
N TYR A 433 -11.24 3.51 7.33
CA TYR A 433 -11.81 2.37 8.04
C TYR A 433 -12.02 1.20 7.10
N ASN A 434 -11.88 0.00 7.64
CA ASN A 434 -12.09 -1.26 6.94
C ASN A 434 -12.90 -2.24 7.80
N THR A 435 -13.23 -3.41 7.24
CA THR A 435 -13.97 -4.50 7.89
C THR A 435 -13.21 -5.82 7.85
N GLU A 436 -11.98 -5.84 7.38
CA GLU A 436 -11.17 -7.04 7.11
C GLU A 436 -10.92 -7.87 8.36
N GLY A 437 -10.76 -7.19 9.51
CA GLY A 437 -10.57 -7.85 10.80
C GLY A 437 -11.66 -8.88 11.14
N ALA A 438 -12.90 -8.68 10.67
CA ALA A 438 -13.98 -9.63 10.93
C ALA A 438 -13.72 -11.01 10.28
N ALA A 439 -13.27 -11.02 9.03
CA ALA A 439 -12.93 -12.24 8.30
C ALA A 439 -11.72 -12.95 8.92
N VAL A 440 -10.68 -12.16 9.24
CA VAL A 440 -9.45 -12.68 9.90
C VAL A 440 -9.77 -13.32 11.24
N LEU A 441 -10.57 -12.67 12.09
CA LEU A 441 -10.96 -13.21 13.38
C LEU A 441 -11.87 -14.47 13.26
N ALA A 442 -12.73 -14.51 12.25
CA ALA A 442 -13.53 -15.72 11.97
C ALA A 442 -12.61 -16.89 11.55
N ARG A 443 -11.64 -16.66 10.68
CA ARG A 443 -10.64 -17.67 10.29
C ARG A 443 -9.78 -18.10 11.46
N TYR A 444 -9.32 -17.17 12.26
CA TYR A 444 -8.53 -17.43 13.46
C TYR A 444 -9.24 -18.38 14.42
N LYS A 445 -10.54 -18.22 14.61
CA LYS A 445 -11.35 -19.10 15.47
C LYS A 445 -11.25 -20.59 15.05
N SER A 446 -11.23 -20.88 13.76
CA SER A 446 -11.02 -22.23 13.25
C SER A 446 -9.56 -22.67 13.34
N TRP A 447 -8.64 -21.77 13.03
CA TRP A 447 -7.18 -22.01 13.03
C TRP A 447 -6.66 -22.37 14.44
N THR A 448 -7.19 -21.76 15.51
CA THR A 448 -6.82 -22.08 16.90
C THR A 448 -7.20 -23.48 17.37
N GLN A 449 -8.06 -24.19 16.66
CA GLN A 449 -8.34 -25.59 16.95
C GLN A 449 -7.13 -26.48 16.66
N THR A 450 -6.31 -26.08 15.66
CA THR A 450 -5.08 -26.79 15.30
C THR A 450 -3.87 -26.23 16.05
N TYR A 451 -3.85 -24.93 16.27
CA TYR A 451 -2.73 -24.20 16.89
C TYR A 451 -3.23 -23.41 18.12
N PRO A 452 -3.45 -24.07 19.26
CA PRO A 452 -3.91 -23.41 20.49
C PRO A 452 -2.84 -22.46 21.04
N ARG A 453 -3.27 -21.53 21.93
CA ARG A 453 -2.36 -20.58 22.63
C ARG A 453 -1.45 -21.31 23.58
#